data_5d6c0b020c1333da052ce331e8585195
#
_entry.id   5d6c0b020c1333da052ce331e8585195
#
_cell.length_a   1.000
_cell.length_b   1.000
_cell.length_c   1.000
_cell.angle_alpha   90.00
_cell.angle_beta   90.00
_cell.angle_gamma   90.00
#
_symmetry.space_group_name_H-M   'P 1'
#
loop_
_entity.id
_entity.type
_entity.pdbx_description
1 polymer ?
#
loop_
_entity_poly.entity_id
_entity_poly.type
_entity_poly.pdbx_seq_one_letter_code
_entity_poly.pdbx_strand_id
1 'polypeptide(L)'
;MSLLIGVGVGPGDPELLTLQGLRALREADLVVVPVRDDRDEIGYAEAIVRAHLLPGGDDRDKGKHTARIVRAPFALTDRGGVSERRTRAWEAAAALILKAFDDGATTIAFATIGDPNIYSTFSYLAATVRESRSEVEIRTVPGITAMQALAAASNTVLCEGNEPLVLLPALGGASAIDDVLGHGPLTGATIVAYKGGRHWPDMREALAAHGRLDAAVVGSHLGRHDQAVHQGCEVEGEIPYLSTVIAPSSRTTRGGKLA
;
A
#
# COMPACT_ATOMS: atom_id res chain seq x y z
N MET A 1 15.41 9.28 -23.33
CA MET A 1 14.97 7.96 -22.81
C MET A 1 13.90 8.24 -21.78
N SER A 2 12.71 7.66 -21.93
CA SER A 2 11.59 7.94 -21.04
C SER A 2 11.58 6.93 -19.90
N LEU A 3 11.51 7.41 -18.65
CA LEU A 3 11.54 6.58 -17.44
C LEU A 3 10.30 6.86 -16.59
N LEU A 4 9.51 5.81 -16.30
CA LEU A 4 8.41 5.82 -15.34
C LEU A 4 8.80 5.04 -14.08
N ILE A 5 8.76 5.71 -12.93
CA ILE A 5 9.15 5.12 -11.64
C ILE A 5 7.92 5.00 -10.74
N GLY A 6 7.56 3.78 -10.34
CA GLY A 6 6.62 3.56 -9.24
C GLY A 6 7.33 3.75 -7.90
N VAL A 7 6.94 4.74 -7.13
CA VAL A 7 7.57 5.07 -5.85
C VAL A 7 6.62 4.72 -4.70
N GLY A 8 7.04 3.79 -3.85
CA GLY A 8 6.35 3.51 -2.60
C GLY A 8 6.60 4.64 -1.60
N VAL A 9 5.54 5.36 -1.21
CA VAL A 9 5.65 6.51 -0.33
C VAL A 9 5.40 6.18 1.16
N GLY A 10 5.26 4.90 1.49
CA GLY A 10 4.99 4.50 2.86
C GLY A 10 3.49 4.44 3.18
N PRO A 11 3.13 4.03 4.41
CA PRO A 11 1.76 3.70 4.80
C PRO A 11 0.87 4.92 5.12
N GLY A 12 1.48 6.09 5.42
CA GLY A 12 0.73 7.29 5.81
C GLY A 12 1.59 8.37 6.46
N ASP A 13 2.53 7.98 7.31
CA ASP A 13 3.49 8.88 7.94
C ASP A 13 4.55 9.32 6.93
N PRO A 14 4.71 10.64 6.68
CA PRO A 14 5.77 11.15 5.80
C PRO A 14 7.18 10.72 6.22
N GLU A 15 7.46 10.54 7.50
CA GLU A 15 8.78 10.09 7.98
C GLU A 15 9.12 8.65 7.58
N LEU A 16 8.13 7.86 7.17
CA LEU A 16 8.31 6.51 6.64
C LEU A 16 8.59 6.45 5.13
N LEU A 17 8.75 7.60 4.47
CA LEU A 17 9.27 7.65 3.10
C LEU A 17 10.75 7.26 3.09
N THR A 18 11.13 6.33 2.22
CA THR A 18 12.53 5.95 2.08
C THR A 18 13.37 7.08 1.47
N LEU A 19 14.65 7.17 1.83
CA LEU A 19 15.58 8.16 1.23
C LEU A 19 15.68 7.99 -0.30
N GLN A 20 15.58 6.75 -0.80
CA GLN A 20 15.55 6.49 -2.22
C GLN A 20 14.25 6.99 -2.86
N GLY A 21 13.10 6.78 -2.20
CA GLY A 21 11.82 7.31 -2.63
C GLY A 21 11.80 8.83 -2.68
N LEU A 22 12.27 9.48 -1.62
CA LEU A 22 12.40 10.94 -1.59
C LEU A 22 13.25 11.49 -2.74
N ARG A 23 14.40 10.85 -3.01
CA ARG A 23 15.27 11.23 -4.11
C ARG A 23 14.58 11.08 -5.46
N ALA A 24 13.96 9.93 -5.71
CA ALA A 24 13.23 9.68 -6.94
C ALA A 24 12.08 10.69 -7.19
N LEU A 25 11.36 11.09 -6.12
CA LEU A 25 10.32 12.10 -6.22
C LEU A 25 10.88 13.50 -6.52
N ARG A 26 12.05 13.85 -5.95
CA ARG A 26 12.70 15.16 -6.16
C ARG A 26 13.35 15.30 -7.53
N GLU A 27 13.87 14.20 -8.07
CA GLU A 27 14.56 14.18 -9.37
C GLU A 27 13.60 14.00 -10.56
N ALA A 28 12.34 13.67 -10.33
CA ALA A 28 11.34 13.53 -11.37
C ALA A 28 10.89 14.90 -11.94
N ASP A 29 10.69 14.98 -13.27
CA ASP A 29 10.10 16.15 -13.92
C ASP A 29 8.63 16.33 -13.55
N LEU A 30 7.94 15.20 -13.27
CA LEU A 30 6.54 15.14 -12.92
C LEU A 30 6.31 14.06 -11.85
N VAL A 31 5.56 14.39 -10.80
CA VAL A 31 5.06 13.43 -9.82
C VAL A 31 3.56 13.27 -9.98
N VAL A 32 3.14 12.06 -10.36
CA VAL A 32 1.74 11.69 -10.50
C VAL A 32 1.26 11.06 -9.20
N VAL A 33 0.16 11.57 -8.65
CA VAL A 33 -0.47 11.03 -7.44
C VAL A 33 -1.86 10.48 -7.77
N PRO A 34 -2.20 9.25 -7.36
CA PRO A 34 -3.53 8.69 -7.55
C PRO A 34 -4.53 9.38 -6.63
N VAL A 35 -5.66 9.81 -7.18
CA VAL A 35 -6.78 10.36 -6.42
C VAL A 35 -8.05 9.54 -6.69
N ARG A 36 -9.00 9.58 -5.76
CA ARG A 36 -10.25 8.81 -5.85
C ARG A 36 -11.20 9.34 -6.93
N ASP A 37 -11.28 10.65 -7.02
CA ASP A 37 -11.99 11.44 -8.02
C ASP A 37 -11.40 12.87 -8.03
N ASP A 38 -11.93 13.77 -8.84
CA ASP A 38 -11.46 15.16 -8.97
C ASP A 38 -11.84 16.05 -7.78
N ARG A 39 -12.30 15.49 -6.67
CA ARG A 39 -12.64 16.26 -5.47
C ARG A 39 -11.39 16.85 -4.82
N ASP A 40 -11.57 17.96 -4.10
CA ASP A 40 -10.48 18.72 -3.48
C ASP A 40 -9.79 18.03 -2.30
N GLU A 41 -10.25 16.86 -1.88
CA GLU A 41 -9.64 16.10 -0.80
C GLU A 41 -8.25 15.58 -1.19
N ILE A 42 -7.26 15.91 -0.35
CA ILE A 42 -5.88 15.41 -0.52
C ILE A 42 -5.85 13.91 -0.21
N GLY A 43 -5.43 13.11 -1.21
CA GLY A 43 -5.24 11.67 -1.03
C GLY A 43 -4.04 11.32 -0.13
N TYR A 44 -4.00 10.09 0.38
CA TYR A 44 -2.92 9.64 1.30
C TYR A 44 -1.52 9.79 0.68
N ALA A 45 -1.31 9.28 -0.54
CA ALA A 45 -0.02 9.39 -1.22
C ALA A 45 0.33 10.86 -1.53
N GLU A 46 -0.67 11.67 -1.91
CA GLU A 46 -0.49 13.09 -2.17
C GLU A 46 -0.07 13.85 -0.90
N ALA A 47 -0.66 13.54 0.26
CA ALA A 47 -0.29 14.18 1.52
C ALA A 47 1.20 13.95 1.86
N ILE A 48 1.68 12.73 1.70
CA ILE A 48 3.09 12.39 1.93
C ILE A 48 4.01 13.13 0.93
N VAL A 49 3.66 13.11 -0.35
CA VAL A 49 4.43 13.81 -1.39
C VAL A 49 4.51 15.31 -1.11
N ARG A 50 3.38 15.93 -0.74
CA ARG A 50 3.32 17.38 -0.42
C ARG A 50 4.15 17.74 0.80
N ALA A 51 4.18 16.90 1.83
CA ALA A 51 4.98 17.15 3.02
C ALA A 51 6.49 17.28 2.71
N HIS A 52 6.96 16.67 1.63
CA HIS A 52 8.39 16.67 1.25
C HIS A 52 8.75 17.55 0.07
N LEU A 53 7.79 17.87 -0.81
CA LEU A 53 8.07 18.60 -2.05
C LEU A 53 7.56 20.04 -2.05
N LEU A 54 6.64 20.42 -1.14
CA LEU A 54 6.14 21.80 -1.07
C LEU A 54 6.93 22.64 -0.07
N PRO A 55 7.01 23.98 -0.27
CA PRO A 55 7.67 24.89 0.67
C PRO A 55 7.04 24.81 2.05
N GLY A 56 7.86 24.54 3.08
CA GLY A 56 7.46 24.29 4.47
C GLY A 56 7.91 22.93 4.98
N GLY A 57 8.26 21.99 4.10
CA GLY A 57 9.13 20.86 4.41
C GLY A 57 10.59 21.31 4.56
N ASP A 58 11.47 20.46 5.07
CA ASP A 58 12.85 20.74 5.47
C ASP A 58 13.60 21.73 4.53
N ASP A 59 13.90 22.93 5.05
CA ASP A 59 14.33 24.14 4.36
C ASP A 59 15.76 24.05 3.75
N ARG A 60 16.41 22.87 3.79
CA ARG A 60 17.82 22.67 3.40
C ARG A 60 18.06 22.59 1.88
N ASP A 61 17.01 22.60 1.06
CA ASP A 61 17.12 22.43 -0.39
C ASP A 61 16.40 23.55 -1.20
N LYS A 62 16.45 24.79 -0.70
CA LYS A 62 15.94 25.95 -1.45
C LYS A 62 16.78 26.18 -2.71
N GLY A 63 16.29 25.70 -3.86
CA GLY A 63 16.89 26.09 -5.14
C GLY A 63 16.93 25.04 -6.26
N LYS A 64 16.49 23.81 -6.05
CA LYS A 64 16.43 22.79 -7.11
C LYS A 64 14.99 22.39 -7.40
N HIS A 65 14.64 22.41 -8.67
CA HIS A 65 13.43 21.96 -9.34
C HIS A 65 12.35 21.37 -8.41
N THR A 66 11.28 22.13 -8.18
CA THR A 66 10.08 21.61 -7.55
C THR A 66 9.35 20.74 -8.59
N ALA A 67 9.43 19.43 -8.47
CA ALA A 67 8.69 18.53 -9.33
C ALA A 67 7.20 18.94 -9.35
N ARG A 68 6.62 19.01 -10.53
CA ARG A 68 5.19 19.34 -10.68
C ARG A 68 4.36 18.16 -10.21
N ILE A 69 3.49 18.37 -9.22
CA ILE A 69 2.54 17.35 -8.75
C ILE A 69 1.28 17.40 -9.61
N VAL A 70 0.88 16.26 -10.18
CA VAL A 70 -0.32 16.11 -10.98
C VAL A 70 -1.18 14.99 -10.43
N ARG A 71 -2.47 15.27 -10.26
CA ARG A 71 -3.47 14.31 -9.81
C ARG A 71 -3.96 13.47 -10.99
N ALA A 72 -3.97 12.14 -10.82
CA ALA A 72 -4.57 11.22 -11.77
C ALA A 72 -5.76 10.50 -11.11
N PRO A 73 -6.99 10.68 -11.62
CA PRO A 73 -8.15 9.98 -11.09
C PRO A 73 -8.03 8.47 -11.32
N PHE A 74 -8.21 7.70 -10.24
CA PHE A 74 -8.28 6.24 -10.27
C PHE A 74 -9.61 5.78 -9.67
N ALA A 75 -10.21 4.75 -10.25
CA ALA A 75 -11.46 4.15 -9.76
C ALA A 75 -11.22 3.32 -8.48
N LEU A 76 -10.65 3.94 -7.44
CA LEU A 76 -10.22 3.29 -6.19
C LEU A 76 -11.41 2.75 -5.36
N THR A 77 -12.62 3.27 -5.57
CA THR A 77 -13.85 2.85 -4.89
C THR A 77 -14.63 1.78 -5.64
N ASP A 78 -14.20 1.41 -6.85
CA ASP A 78 -14.86 0.38 -7.63
C ASP A 78 -14.67 -1.01 -6.98
N ARG A 79 -15.77 -1.75 -6.82
CA ARG A 79 -15.81 -3.01 -6.06
C ARG A 79 -15.76 -4.26 -6.96
N GLY A 80 -15.87 -4.09 -8.25
CA GLY A 80 -15.90 -5.19 -9.21
C GLY A 80 -14.59 -5.37 -9.95
N GLY A 81 -13.89 -6.48 -9.87
CA GLY A 81 -12.73 -6.90 -10.67
C GLY A 81 -12.13 -5.87 -11.64
N VAL A 82 -11.88 -6.24 -12.89
CA VAL A 82 -11.51 -5.32 -13.97
C VAL A 82 -12.79 -4.78 -14.61
N SER A 83 -13.23 -3.59 -14.15
CA SER A 83 -14.40 -2.91 -14.71
C SER A 83 -14.00 -1.93 -15.83
N GLU A 84 -14.93 -1.58 -16.71
CA GLU A 84 -14.70 -0.53 -17.72
C GLU A 84 -14.26 0.81 -17.08
N ARG A 85 -14.80 1.15 -15.90
CA ARG A 85 -14.42 2.36 -15.18
C ARG A 85 -12.96 2.32 -14.77
N ARG A 86 -12.46 1.18 -14.28
CA ARG A 86 -11.04 1.00 -13.95
C ARG A 86 -10.15 1.08 -15.18
N THR A 87 -10.52 0.38 -16.24
CA THR A 87 -9.78 0.39 -17.51
C THR A 87 -9.66 1.81 -18.06
N ARG A 88 -10.76 2.56 -18.14
CA ARG A 88 -10.73 3.98 -18.55
C ARG A 88 -9.86 4.86 -17.64
N ALA A 89 -9.85 4.61 -16.33
CA ALA A 89 -9.00 5.36 -15.41
C ALA A 89 -7.51 5.07 -15.65
N TRP A 90 -7.14 3.80 -15.91
CA TRP A 90 -5.75 3.43 -16.25
C TRP A 90 -5.33 4.04 -17.59
N GLU A 91 -6.16 3.99 -18.59
CA GLU A 91 -5.95 4.60 -19.91
C GLU A 91 -5.76 6.12 -19.80
N ALA A 92 -6.63 6.80 -19.05
CA ALA A 92 -6.52 8.24 -18.82
C ALA A 92 -5.23 8.62 -18.08
N ALA A 93 -4.84 7.86 -17.06
CA ALA A 93 -3.58 8.08 -16.34
C ALA A 93 -2.36 7.79 -17.23
N ALA A 94 -2.41 6.73 -18.05
CA ALA A 94 -1.37 6.43 -19.04
C ALA A 94 -1.25 7.54 -20.08
N ALA A 95 -2.36 8.03 -20.63
CA ALA A 95 -2.39 9.12 -21.59
C ALA A 95 -1.77 10.41 -21.01
N LEU A 96 -2.03 10.73 -19.74
CA LEU A 96 -1.41 11.85 -19.04
C LEU A 96 0.12 11.71 -18.99
N ILE A 97 0.62 10.51 -18.65
CA ILE A 97 2.06 10.21 -18.58
C ILE A 97 2.70 10.28 -19.97
N LEU A 98 2.08 9.66 -20.97
CA LEU A 98 2.58 9.66 -22.34
C LEU A 98 2.65 11.07 -22.92
N LYS A 99 1.60 11.88 -22.68
CA LYS A 99 1.59 13.28 -23.06
C LYS A 99 2.72 14.06 -22.39
N ALA A 100 2.99 13.83 -21.10
CA ALA A 100 4.09 14.51 -20.41
C ALA A 100 5.45 14.14 -21.02
N PHE A 101 5.66 12.90 -21.43
CA PHE A 101 6.86 12.50 -22.19
C PHE A 101 6.94 13.20 -23.56
N ASP A 102 5.82 13.33 -24.27
CA ASP A 102 5.77 14.05 -25.55
C ASP A 102 6.06 15.57 -25.38
N ASP A 103 5.64 16.13 -24.25
CA ASP A 103 5.92 17.52 -23.87
C ASP A 103 7.38 17.73 -23.37
N GLY A 104 8.22 16.68 -23.35
CA GLY A 104 9.65 16.75 -23.06
C GLY A 104 10.08 16.27 -21.67
N ALA A 105 9.17 15.76 -20.83
CA ALA A 105 9.57 15.08 -19.58
C ALA A 105 10.41 13.84 -19.91
N THR A 106 11.42 13.58 -19.11
CA THR A 106 12.30 12.41 -19.24
C THR A 106 12.07 11.38 -18.12
N THR A 107 11.71 11.87 -16.94
CA THR A 107 11.49 11.05 -15.75
C THR A 107 10.18 11.42 -15.07
N ILE A 108 9.28 10.46 -14.92
CA ILE A 108 8.00 10.63 -14.24
C ILE A 108 7.94 9.66 -13.06
N ALA A 109 7.62 10.16 -11.86
CA ALA A 109 7.36 9.36 -10.69
C ALA A 109 5.86 9.20 -10.45
N PHE A 110 5.41 7.97 -10.20
CA PHE A 110 4.06 7.67 -9.72
C PHE A 110 4.13 7.29 -8.24
N ALA A 111 3.59 8.14 -7.37
CA ALA A 111 3.58 7.91 -5.94
C ALA A 111 2.43 7.00 -5.54
N THR A 112 2.72 5.89 -4.89
CA THR A 112 1.72 4.93 -4.39
C THR A 112 1.86 4.70 -2.90
N ILE A 113 0.72 4.60 -2.19
CA ILE A 113 0.72 4.26 -0.76
C ILE A 113 1.34 2.86 -0.55
N GLY A 114 2.11 2.69 0.51
CA GLY A 114 2.85 1.46 0.78
C GLY A 114 3.95 1.21 -0.24
N ASP A 115 3.86 0.11 -0.97
CA ASP A 115 4.86 -0.39 -1.93
C ASP A 115 4.24 -0.56 -3.33
N PRO A 116 4.93 -0.22 -4.43
CA PRO A 116 4.39 -0.32 -5.79
C PRO A 116 4.14 -1.75 -6.26
N ASN A 117 4.72 -2.76 -5.61
CA ASN A 117 4.62 -4.16 -6.00
C ASN A 117 3.66 -4.97 -5.09
N ILE A 118 3.04 -4.32 -4.07
CA ILE A 118 2.11 -4.98 -3.14
C ILE A 118 0.74 -4.33 -3.23
N TYR A 119 -0.22 -5.00 -3.90
CA TYR A 119 -1.61 -4.55 -4.08
C TYR A 119 -1.76 -3.11 -4.58
N SER A 120 -0.79 -2.60 -5.33
CA SER A 120 -0.76 -1.25 -5.88
C SER A 120 -1.44 -1.18 -7.25
N THR A 121 -2.00 -0.02 -7.57
CA THR A 121 -2.51 0.29 -8.92
C THR A 121 -1.40 0.60 -9.92
N PHE A 122 -0.16 0.78 -9.47
CA PHE A 122 0.97 1.07 -10.34
C PHE A 122 1.23 -0.02 -11.39
N SER A 123 1.05 -1.30 -11.04
CA SER A 123 1.26 -2.42 -11.97
C SER A 123 0.36 -2.33 -13.20
N TYR A 124 -0.91 -1.96 -13.02
CA TYR A 124 -1.87 -1.78 -14.13
C TYR A 124 -1.49 -0.58 -14.99
N LEU A 125 -1.13 0.55 -14.36
CA LEU A 125 -0.67 1.74 -15.05
C LEU A 125 0.59 1.46 -15.88
N ALA A 126 1.58 0.79 -15.29
CA ALA A 126 2.83 0.44 -15.97
C ALA A 126 2.60 -0.50 -17.16
N ALA A 127 1.67 -1.46 -17.04
CA ALA A 127 1.26 -2.32 -18.15
C ALA A 127 0.64 -1.50 -19.28
N THR A 128 -0.33 -0.63 -18.98
CA THR A 128 -1.01 0.22 -19.97
C THR A 128 -0.03 1.17 -20.69
N VAL A 129 0.93 1.75 -19.96
CA VAL A 129 1.98 2.58 -20.57
C VAL A 129 2.85 1.76 -21.52
N ARG A 130 3.26 0.55 -21.12
CA ARG A 130 4.08 -0.33 -21.99
C ARG A 130 3.35 -0.81 -23.24
N GLU A 131 2.06 -1.09 -23.13
CA GLU A 131 1.22 -1.46 -24.28
C GLU A 131 1.17 -0.34 -25.33
N SER A 132 1.14 0.92 -24.87
CA SER A 132 1.07 2.08 -25.73
C SER A 132 2.44 2.54 -26.23
N ARG A 133 3.51 2.36 -25.42
CA ARG A 133 4.88 2.81 -25.71
C ARG A 133 5.90 1.88 -25.06
N SER A 134 6.33 0.86 -25.80
CA SER A 134 7.17 -0.22 -25.31
C SER A 134 8.59 0.19 -24.90
N GLU A 135 9.10 1.32 -25.42
CA GLU A 135 10.42 1.86 -25.12
C GLU A 135 10.50 2.63 -23.78
N VAL A 136 9.37 2.85 -23.09
CA VAL A 136 9.39 3.46 -21.76
C VAL A 136 9.97 2.46 -20.76
N GLU A 137 11.06 2.87 -20.13
CA GLU A 137 11.65 2.11 -19.03
C GLU A 137 10.75 2.21 -17.79
N ILE A 138 10.46 1.07 -17.16
CA ILE A 138 9.68 1.01 -15.90
C ILE A 138 10.62 0.56 -14.78
N ARG A 139 10.64 1.36 -13.70
CA ARG A 139 11.34 1.01 -12.45
C ARG A 139 10.42 1.11 -11.26
N THR A 140 10.79 0.48 -10.16
CA THR A 140 10.12 0.62 -8.86
C THR A 140 11.12 0.99 -7.78
N VAL A 141 10.69 1.82 -6.84
CA VAL A 141 11.39 2.11 -5.59
C VAL A 141 10.52 1.59 -4.46
N PRO A 142 11.02 0.65 -3.63
CA PRO A 142 10.23 0.03 -2.59
C PRO A 142 9.83 1.04 -1.51
N GLY A 143 8.69 0.78 -0.89
CA GLY A 143 8.17 1.55 0.23
C GLY A 143 7.84 0.68 1.43
N ILE A 144 7.76 1.29 2.61
CA ILE A 144 7.29 0.63 3.82
C ILE A 144 5.79 0.34 3.67
N THR A 145 5.41 -0.91 3.89
CA THR A 145 4.02 -1.34 3.76
C THR A 145 3.24 -1.16 5.05
N ALA A 146 1.90 -1.20 4.95
CA ALA A 146 1.02 -1.11 6.12
C ALA A 146 1.25 -2.25 7.13
N MET A 147 1.62 -3.47 6.69
CA MET A 147 1.93 -4.56 7.62
C MET A 147 3.15 -4.27 8.48
N GLN A 148 4.21 -3.69 7.90
CA GLN A 148 5.41 -3.33 8.65
C GLN A 148 5.13 -2.18 9.63
N ALA A 149 4.33 -1.19 9.21
CA ALA A 149 3.92 -0.11 10.08
C ALA A 149 3.05 -0.59 11.25
N LEU A 150 2.08 -1.49 10.99
CA LEU A 150 1.26 -2.07 12.05
C LEU A 150 2.09 -2.94 12.98
N ALA A 151 2.96 -3.78 12.44
CA ALA A 151 3.87 -4.62 13.23
C ALA A 151 4.74 -3.78 14.18
N ALA A 152 5.29 -2.67 13.69
CA ALA A 152 6.07 -1.74 14.51
C ALA A 152 5.21 -1.03 15.57
N ALA A 153 4.02 -0.55 15.20
CA ALA A 153 3.12 0.16 16.12
C ALA A 153 2.55 -0.74 17.24
N SER A 154 2.41 -2.04 16.97
CA SER A 154 1.90 -3.03 17.93
C SER A 154 2.98 -3.88 18.60
N ASN A 155 4.26 -3.68 18.25
CA ASN A 155 5.36 -4.56 18.63
C ASN A 155 5.11 -6.05 18.29
N THR A 156 4.42 -6.31 17.18
CA THR A 156 4.10 -7.66 16.71
C THR A 156 5.18 -8.16 15.78
N VAL A 157 5.80 -9.28 16.09
CA VAL A 157 6.76 -9.95 15.21
C VAL A 157 6.01 -10.67 14.10
N LEU A 158 6.31 -10.33 12.84
CA LEU A 158 5.64 -10.93 11.69
C LEU A 158 6.05 -12.39 11.48
N CYS A 159 7.33 -12.68 11.51
CA CYS A 159 7.85 -14.05 11.35
C CYS A 159 9.22 -14.20 11.99
N GLU A 160 9.52 -15.41 12.49
CA GLU A 160 10.82 -15.82 13.02
C GLU A 160 11.27 -17.13 12.36
N GLY A 161 12.56 -17.28 12.13
CA GLY A 161 13.13 -18.51 11.61
C GLY A 161 12.45 -18.96 10.31
N ASN A 162 11.83 -20.13 10.34
CA ASN A 162 11.13 -20.75 9.20
C ASN A 162 9.60 -20.59 9.26
N GLU A 163 9.08 -19.64 10.03
CA GLU A 163 7.65 -19.33 10.06
C GLU A 163 7.19 -18.74 8.71
N PRO A 164 6.14 -19.30 8.10
CA PRO A 164 5.58 -18.71 6.89
C PRO A 164 4.79 -17.43 7.18
N LEU A 165 4.88 -16.47 6.26
CA LEU A 165 4.09 -15.23 6.25
C LEU A 165 3.17 -15.26 5.04
N VAL A 166 1.86 -15.18 5.27
CA VAL A 166 0.84 -15.19 4.22
C VAL A 166 0.15 -13.85 4.11
N LEU A 167 0.20 -13.25 2.93
CA LEU A 167 -0.52 -12.01 2.60
C LEU A 167 -1.83 -12.36 1.90
N LEU A 168 -2.94 -11.87 2.45
CA LEU A 168 -4.29 -12.07 1.91
C LEU A 168 -4.94 -10.73 1.55
N PRO A 169 -5.57 -10.62 0.35
CA PRO A 169 -6.55 -9.59 0.14
C PRO A 169 -7.83 -10.01 0.90
N ALA A 170 -8.27 -9.21 1.86
CA ALA A 170 -9.47 -9.54 2.67
C ALA A 170 -10.80 -9.59 1.88
N LEU A 171 -10.72 -9.48 0.56
CA LEU A 171 -11.88 -9.60 -0.33
C LEU A 171 -12.51 -11.01 -0.32
N GLY A 172 -11.74 -12.03 0.10
CA GLY A 172 -12.22 -13.41 0.27
C GLY A 172 -12.92 -13.66 1.61
N GLY A 173 -12.94 -12.68 2.52
CA GLY A 173 -13.58 -12.85 3.84
C GLY A 173 -12.99 -14.01 4.66
N ALA A 174 -13.85 -14.71 5.40
CA ALA A 174 -13.49 -15.83 6.27
C ALA A 174 -12.82 -16.99 5.51
N SER A 175 -13.31 -17.34 4.32
CA SER A 175 -12.83 -18.51 3.57
C SER A 175 -11.34 -18.46 3.29
N ALA A 176 -10.78 -17.28 3.02
CA ALA A 176 -9.34 -17.12 2.77
C ALA A 176 -8.50 -17.39 4.02
N ILE A 177 -9.05 -17.15 5.22
CA ILE A 177 -8.40 -17.47 6.50
C ILE A 177 -8.50 -18.97 6.77
N ASP A 178 -9.68 -19.57 6.55
CA ASP A 178 -9.91 -21.00 6.74
C ASP A 178 -9.03 -21.84 5.79
N ASP A 179 -8.85 -21.43 4.55
CA ASP A 179 -7.98 -22.08 3.58
C ASP A 179 -6.51 -22.13 4.05
N VAL A 180 -6.05 -21.09 4.75
CA VAL A 180 -4.67 -21.04 5.28
C VAL A 180 -4.54 -21.77 6.62
N LEU A 181 -5.45 -21.53 7.55
CA LEU A 181 -5.34 -22.03 8.94
C LEU A 181 -5.97 -23.40 9.15
N GLY A 182 -6.89 -23.81 8.29
CA GLY A 182 -7.68 -25.04 8.49
C GLY A 182 -6.87 -26.32 8.31
N HIS A 183 -6.05 -26.40 7.28
CA HIS A 183 -5.31 -27.63 6.95
C HIS A 183 -3.96 -27.36 6.28
N GLY A 184 -3.02 -28.27 6.47
CA GLY A 184 -1.74 -28.28 5.73
C GLY A 184 -0.60 -27.53 6.40
N PRO A 185 0.49 -27.25 5.68
CA PRO A 185 1.75 -26.73 6.24
C PRO A 185 1.69 -25.25 6.68
N LEU A 186 0.63 -24.54 6.30
CA LEU A 186 0.47 -23.12 6.62
C LEU A 186 -0.39 -22.83 7.87
N THR A 187 -0.88 -23.85 8.57
CA THR A 187 -1.68 -23.68 9.79
C THR A 187 -0.99 -22.86 10.89
N GLY A 188 0.35 -22.88 10.91
CA GLY A 188 1.19 -22.09 11.80
C GLY A 188 1.63 -20.73 11.24
N ALA A 189 1.17 -20.32 10.07
CA ALA A 189 1.60 -19.07 9.43
C ALA A 189 1.11 -17.84 10.18
N THR A 190 1.88 -16.76 10.09
CA THR A 190 1.34 -15.42 10.32
C THR A 190 0.49 -15.01 9.12
N ILE A 191 -0.73 -14.57 9.38
CA ILE A 191 -1.61 -14.00 8.36
C ILE A 191 -1.57 -12.48 8.44
N VAL A 192 -1.40 -11.84 7.27
CA VAL A 192 -1.62 -10.42 7.11
C VAL A 192 -2.74 -10.22 6.09
N ALA A 193 -3.84 -9.61 6.53
CA ALA A 193 -4.97 -9.29 5.67
C ALA A 193 -5.05 -7.79 5.39
N TYR A 194 -5.07 -7.43 4.09
CA TYR A 194 -5.24 -6.07 3.62
C TYR A 194 -6.66 -5.83 3.14
N LYS A 195 -7.12 -4.56 3.24
CA LYS A 195 -8.44 -4.13 2.75
C LYS A 195 -9.60 -4.86 3.46
N GLY A 196 -9.40 -5.17 4.76
CA GLY A 196 -10.32 -5.94 5.60
C GLY A 196 -11.71 -5.34 5.75
N GLY A 197 -11.79 -4.03 5.91
CA GLY A 197 -13.01 -3.22 5.91
C GLY A 197 -14.27 -3.95 6.39
N ARG A 198 -15.25 -4.05 5.53
CA ARG A 198 -16.55 -4.69 5.76
C ARG A 198 -16.49 -6.20 6.03
N HIS A 199 -15.38 -6.86 5.69
CA HIS A 199 -15.21 -8.31 5.89
C HIS A 199 -14.62 -8.64 7.26
N TRP A 200 -14.34 -7.63 8.08
CA TRP A 200 -13.79 -7.85 9.41
C TRP A 200 -14.66 -8.74 10.29
N PRO A 201 -16.00 -8.59 10.37
CA PRO A 201 -16.83 -9.48 11.19
C PRO A 201 -16.62 -10.95 10.85
N ASP A 202 -16.67 -11.31 9.55
CA ASP A 202 -16.47 -12.70 9.10
C ASP A 202 -15.05 -13.20 9.40
N MET A 203 -14.04 -12.34 9.16
CA MET A 203 -12.65 -12.66 9.45
C MET A 203 -12.40 -12.84 10.95
N ARG A 204 -13.06 -12.04 11.79
CA ARG A 204 -12.98 -12.13 13.24
C ARG A 204 -13.50 -13.48 13.74
N GLU A 205 -14.62 -13.95 13.22
CA GLU A 205 -15.18 -15.26 13.53
C GLU A 205 -14.24 -16.41 13.11
N ALA A 206 -13.69 -16.35 11.89
CA ALA A 206 -12.70 -17.32 11.42
C ALA A 206 -11.44 -17.33 12.28
N LEU A 207 -10.89 -16.18 12.64
CA LEU A 207 -9.73 -16.08 13.54
C LEU A 207 -10.04 -16.65 14.93
N ALA A 208 -11.24 -16.41 15.45
CA ALA A 208 -11.68 -16.98 16.73
C ALA A 208 -11.78 -18.51 16.67
N ALA A 209 -12.36 -19.05 15.59
CA ALA A 209 -12.48 -20.51 15.38
C ALA A 209 -11.12 -21.21 15.33
N HIS A 210 -10.09 -20.53 14.84
CA HIS A 210 -8.71 -21.04 14.80
C HIS A 210 -7.84 -20.63 16.02
N GLY A 211 -8.44 -20.00 17.06
CA GLY A 211 -7.72 -19.58 18.27
C GLY A 211 -6.67 -18.48 18.03
N ARG A 212 -6.86 -17.67 16.98
CA ARG A 212 -5.89 -16.64 16.55
C ARG A 212 -6.36 -15.20 16.83
N LEU A 213 -7.59 -15.01 17.31
CA LEU A 213 -8.21 -13.71 17.49
C LEU A 213 -7.55 -12.87 18.60
N ASP A 214 -7.25 -13.48 19.75
CA ASP A 214 -6.72 -12.77 20.92
C ASP A 214 -5.32 -12.19 20.67
N ALA A 215 -4.54 -12.86 19.83
CA ALA A 215 -3.21 -12.38 19.41
C ALA A 215 -3.26 -11.49 18.17
N ALA A 216 -4.41 -11.40 17.49
CA ALA A 216 -4.53 -10.58 16.29
C ALA A 216 -4.52 -9.09 16.64
N VAL A 217 -3.94 -8.28 15.76
CA VAL A 217 -3.94 -6.81 15.84
C VAL A 217 -4.57 -6.21 14.60
N VAL A 218 -5.34 -5.17 14.80
CA VAL A 218 -6.04 -4.42 13.76
C VAL A 218 -5.52 -2.99 13.75
N GLY A 219 -5.02 -2.54 12.61
CA GLY A 219 -4.55 -1.17 12.42
C GLY A 219 -5.37 -0.45 11.36
N SER A 220 -5.83 0.73 11.68
CA SER A 220 -6.55 1.61 10.76
C SER A 220 -5.83 2.96 10.67
N HIS A 221 -5.87 3.59 9.49
CA HIS A 221 -5.30 4.91 9.23
C HIS A 221 -3.81 5.03 9.64
N LEU A 222 -3.06 3.93 9.44
CA LEU A 222 -1.65 3.83 9.86
C LEU A 222 -0.80 5.00 9.35
N GLY A 223 -0.02 5.58 10.26
CA GLY A 223 0.87 6.71 9.98
C GLY A 223 0.15 8.06 9.88
N ARG A 224 -1.13 8.16 10.24
CA ARG A 224 -1.89 9.40 10.25
C ARG A 224 -2.21 9.83 11.69
N HIS A 225 -2.67 11.09 11.84
CA HIS A 225 -3.09 11.65 13.14
C HIS A 225 -4.28 10.90 13.78
N ASP A 226 -5.07 10.23 12.95
CA ASP A 226 -6.23 9.41 13.34
C ASP A 226 -5.92 7.90 13.31
N GLN A 227 -4.63 7.53 13.43
CA GLN A 227 -4.20 6.13 13.56
C GLN A 227 -4.86 5.47 14.76
N ALA A 228 -5.41 4.28 14.53
CA ALA A 228 -5.93 3.42 15.58
C ALA A 228 -5.32 2.01 15.46
N VAL A 229 -4.87 1.47 16.60
CA VAL A 229 -4.33 0.11 16.71
C VAL A 229 -4.99 -0.55 17.90
N HIS A 230 -5.62 -1.70 17.67
CA HIS A 230 -6.40 -2.45 18.68
C HIS A 230 -6.08 -3.93 18.62
N GLN A 231 -6.33 -4.64 19.73
CA GLN A 231 -6.38 -6.10 19.71
C GLN A 231 -7.61 -6.56 18.92
N GLY A 232 -7.49 -7.65 18.18
CA GLY A 232 -8.59 -8.16 17.35
C GLY A 232 -9.87 -8.47 18.14
N CYS A 233 -9.73 -8.97 19.37
CA CYS A 233 -10.86 -9.26 20.26
C CYS A 233 -11.65 -8.01 20.69
N GLU A 234 -11.02 -6.83 20.69
CA GLU A 234 -11.63 -5.54 21.09
C GLU A 234 -12.40 -4.86 19.95
N VAL A 235 -12.23 -5.32 18.70
CA VAL A 235 -12.80 -4.66 17.52
C VAL A 235 -14.07 -5.38 17.08
N GLU A 236 -15.18 -4.67 17.09
CA GLU A 236 -16.48 -5.18 16.64
C GLU A 236 -16.97 -4.41 15.40
N GLY A 237 -17.82 -5.05 14.60
CA GLY A 237 -18.42 -4.45 13.41
C GLY A 237 -17.43 -4.20 12.26
N GLU A 238 -17.82 -3.36 11.32
CA GLU A 238 -16.99 -3.01 10.17
C GLU A 238 -15.87 -2.05 10.58
N ILE A 239 -14.71 -2.18 9.93
CA ILE A 239 -13.55 -1.29 10.09
C ILE A 239 -13.27 -0.51 8.79
N PRO A 240 -12.47 0.57 8.82
CA PRO A 240 -12.13 1.33 7.62
C PRO A 240 -11.51 0.47 6.52
N TYR A 241 -11.80 0.80 5.26
CA TYR A 241 -11.36 0.01 4.09
C TYR A 241 -9.84 -0.25 4.05
N LEU A 242 -9.03 0.75 4.38
CA LEU A 242 -7.56 0.62 4.38
C LEU A 242 -7.00 0.04 5.68
N SER A 243 -7.81 -0.64 6.47
CA SER A 243 -7.33 -1.34 7.66
C SER A 243 -6.48 -2.56 7.26
N THR A 244 -5.51 -2.84 8.11
CA THR A 244 -4.63 -4.01 8.03
C THR A 244 -4.83 -4.84 9.28
N VAL A 245 -4.90 -6.15 9.10
CA VAL A 245 -4.99 -7.11 10.20
C VAL A 245 -3.74 -7.99 10.19
N ILE A 246 -3.13 -8.21 11.35
CA ILE A 246 -2.07 -9.20 11.54
C ILE A 246 -2.56 -10.22 12.55
N ALA A 247 -2.61 -11.49 12.17
CA ALA A 247 -2.79 -12.62 13.07
C ALA A 247 -1.47 -13.39 13.15
N PRO A 248 -0.62 -13.13 14.16
CA PRO A 248 0.73 -13.66 14.22
C PRO A 248 0.73 -15.18 14.48
N SER A 249 1.79 -15.85 14.05
CA SER A 249 2.06 -17.24 14.41
C SER A 249 2.03 -17.44 15.93
N SER A 250 1.45 -18.55 16.38
CA SER A 250 1.49 -18.90 17.82
C SER A 250 2.88 -19.33 18.21
N ARG A 251 3.48 -18.62 19.19
CA ARG A 251 4.82 -18.89 19.73
C ARG A 251 4.71 -19.28 21.20
N THR A 252 5.15 -20.47 21.54
CA THR A 252 5.13 -20.98 22.93
C THR A 252 6.49 -20.88 23.60
N THR A 253 7.56 -20.79 22.81
CA THR A 253 8.95 -20.73 23.33
C THR A 253 9.78 -19.78 22.50
N ARG A 254 10.76 -19.11 23.13
CA ARG A 254 11.72 -18.24 22.46
C ARG A 254 12.61 -19.08 21.53
N GLY A 255 12.66 -18.71 20.25
CA GLY A 255 13.52 -19.37 19.27
C GLY A 255 13.12 -20.78 18.86
N GLY A 256 11.92 -21.27 19.26
CA GLY A 256 11.47 -22.64 18.99
C GLY A 256 11.26 -23.01 17.52
N LYS A 257 11.38 -22.03 16.60
CA LYS A 257 11.25 -22.23 15.14
C LYS A 257 12.53 -21.85 14.37
N LEU A 258 13.65 -21.77 15.05
CA LEU A 258 14.97 -21.49 14.47
C LEU A 258 15.69 -22.75 13.94
N ALA A 259 15.11 -23.93 14.10
CA ALA A 259 15.69 -25.20 13.66
C ALA A 259 15.43 -25.49 12.18
#